data_ed74cd4faa8677676a9d1f21a424bbc0
#
_entry.id   ed74cd4faa8677676a9d1f21a424bbc0
#
_cell.length_a   1.000
_cell.length_b   1.000
_cell.length_c   1.000
_cell.angle_alpha   90.00
_cell.angle_beta   90.00
_cell.angle_gamma   90.00
#
_symmetry.space_group_name_H-M   'P 1'
#
loop_
_entity.id
_entity.type
_entity.pdbx_description
1 polymer ?
#
loop_
_entity_poly.entity_id
_entity_poly.type
_entity_poly.pdbx_seq_one_letter_code
_entity_poly.pdbx_strand_id
1 'polypeptide(L)'
;MAEDSLDKGGVAKPSALYFTAGQMKFVTMARTILSEVTEAEIVDDIARPWRYHSERGSLMWDSVDDRDHALSAADPTDKSRNPKLTNPGAEALAIIGLSRYPCFAAPQGTLTQGCSGSWKRGLFVWPLWSAPATARAVGSLLAQVVAPEGSERRRGDWYRSWGISRVMQSQVRRSSQGGYGTFGPPRVVWQRE
;
A
#
# COMPACT_ATOMS: atom_id res chain seq x y z
N MET A 1 -18.45 4.16 14.13
CA MET A 1 -17.33 3.19 14.11
C MET A 1 -17.73 2.09 15.07
N ALA A 2 -17.57 0.83 14.70
CA ALA A 2 -17.87 -0.26 15.61
C ALA A 2 -16.84 -0.28 16.75
N GLU A 3 -17.24 -0.58 17.97
CA GLU A 3 -16.38 -0.61 19.17
C GLU A 3 -15.16 -1.53 18.98
N ASP A 4 -15.32 -2.62 18.22
CA ASP A 4 -14.25 -3.58 17.92
C ASP A 4 -13.07 -2.97 17.13
N SER A 5 -13.27 -1.83 16.47
CA SER A 5 -12.20 -1.12 15.76
C SER A 5 -11.43 -0.13 16.63
N LEU A 6 -11.80 -0.01 17.90
CA LEU A 6 -11.13 0.86 18.87
C LEU A 6 -10.22 0.03 19.80
N ASP A 7 -9.18 0.67 20.28
CA ASP A 7 -8.38 0.13 21.38
C ASP A 7 -9.06 0.41 22.75
N LYS A 8 -8.43 -0.02 23.83
CA LYS A 8 -8.97 0.19 25.20
C LYS A 8 -9.08 1.68 25.58
N GLY A 9 -8.40 2.55 24.89
CA GLY A 9 -8.44 4.01 25.08
C GLY A 9 -9.43 4.72 24.18
N GLY A 10 -10.22 3.99 23.38
CA GLY A 10 -11.17 4.57 22.42
C GLY A 10 -10.50 5.11 21.14
N VAL A 11 -9.23 4.79 20.91
CA VAL A 11 -8.50 5.21 19.71
C VAL A 11 -8.65 4.16 18.61
N ALA A 12 -8.86 4.62 17.37
CA ALA A 12 -9.01 3.72 16.24
C ALA A 12 -7.75 2.86 16.03
N LYS A 13 -7.93 1.54 15.99
CA LYS A 13 -6.84 0.61 15.66
C LYS A 13 -6.34 0.91 14.25
N PRO A 14 -5.02 0.88 14.02
CA PRO A 14 -4.45 1.18 12.72
C PRO A 14 -4.86 0.15 11.67
N SER A 15 -5.02 0.61 10.43
CA SER A 15 -5.19 -0.29 9.28
C SER A 15 -3.90 -1.06 8.99
N ALA A 16 -4.01 -2.17 8.25
CA ALA A 16 -2.82 -2.91 7.80
C ALA A 16 -1.90 -2.09 6.87
N LEU A 17 -2.41 -1.02 6.25
CA LEU A 17 -1.67 -0.10 5.40
C LEU A 17 -1.16 1.15 6.15
N TYR A 18 -1.26 1.18 7.47
CA TYR A 18 -0.68 2.24 8.27
C TYR A 18 0.80 1.93 8.56
N PHE A 19 1.70 2.67 7.93
CA PHE A 19 3.15 2.44 7.98
C PHE A 19 3.91 3.55 8.69
N THR A 20 3.23 4.60 9.11
CA THR A 20 3.86 5.71 9.81
C THR A 20 4.15 5.36 11.26
N ALA A 21 5.33 5.75 11.73
CA ALA A 21 5.73 5.61 13.11
C ALA A 21 6.60 6.79 13.55
N GLY A 22 6.81 6.90 14.84
CA GLY A 22 7.62 7.96 15.41
C GLY A 22 7.01 9.33 15.17
N GLN A 23 7.80 10.26 14.68
CA GLN A 23 7.40 11.66 14.48
C GLN A 23 6.63 11.91 13.18
N MET A 24 6.54 10.94 12.28
CA MET A 24 5.82 11.11 11.03
C MET A 24 4.32 11.14 11.25
N LYS A 25 3.71 12.28 10.99
CA LYS A 25 2.25 12.46 11.02
C LYS A 25 1.69 12.21 9.63
N PHE A 26 1.07 11.04 9.42
CA PHE A 26 0.53 10.64 8.13
C PHE A 26 -0.31 11.73 7.44
N VAL A 27 -1.29 12.30 8.14
CA VAL A 27 -2.19 13.32 7.56
C VAL A 27 -1.43 14.57 7.13
N THR A 28 -0.43 14.99 7.91
CA THR A 28 0.40 16.16 7.57
C THR A 28 1.22 15.87 6.32
N MET A 29 1.88 14.71 6.27
CA MET A 29 2.68 14.30 5.12
C MET A 29 1.83 14.16 3.86
N ALA A 30 0.67 13.48 3.96
CA ALA A 30 -0.25 13.32 2.84
C ALA A 30 -0.74 14.67 2.31
N ARG A 31 -1.06 15.62 3.20
CA ARG A 31 -1.45 16.97 2.80
C ARG A 31 -0.33 17.69 2.05
N THR A 32 0.90 17.62 2.56
CA THR A 32 2.07 18.22 1.91
C THR A 32 2.26 17.64 0.50
N ILE A 33 2.30 16.30 0.37
CA ILE A 33 2.46 15.63 -0.92
C ILE A 33 1.37 16.07 -1.90
N LEU A 34 0.10 16.02 -1.48
CA LEU A 34 -1.02 16.39 -2.36
C LEU A 34 -1.07 17.86 -2.73
N SER A 35 -0.53 18.76 -1.89
CA SER A 35 -0.49 20.20 -2.18
C SER A 35 0.68 20.60 -3.08
N GLU A 36 1.72 19.81 -3.14
CA GLU A 36 2.96 20.13 -3.88
C GLU A 36 3.09 19.37 -5.21
N VAL A 37 2.34 18.27 -5.39
CA VAL A 37 2.39 17.48 -6.61
C VAL A 37 1.77 18.23 -7.78
N THR A 38 2.40 18.13 -8.95
CA THR A 38 1.90 18.69 -10.20
C THR A 38 1.29 17.60 -11.10
N GLU A 39 0.41 18.00 -11.99
CA GLU A 39 -0.16 17.08 -13.00
C GLU A 39 0.95 16.45 -13.86
N ALA A 40 1.97 17.21 -14.24
CA ALA A 40 3.10 16.72 -15.02
C ALA A 40 3.87 15.60 -14.30
N GLU A 41 4.07 15.70 -12.99
CA GLU A 41 4.71 14.67 -12.18
C GLU A 41 3.84 13.39 -12.10
N ILE A 42 2.53 13.55 -11.96
CA ILE A 42 1.60 12.42 -11.97
C ILE A 42 1.66 11.68 -13.32
N VAL A 43 1.61 12.42 -14.42
CA VAL A 43 1.68 11.86 -15.78
C VAL A 43 3.03 11.17 -16.02
N ASP A 44 4.12 11.79 -15.59
CA ASP A 44 5.47 11.22 -15.74
C ASP A 44 5.61 9.90 -14.96
N ASP A 45 5.15 9.87 -13.71
CA ASP A 45 5.23 8.68 -12.86
C ASP A 45 4.30 7.53 -13.29
N ILE A 46 3.22 7.83 -14.02
CA ILE A 46 2.38 6.80 -14.66
C ILE A 46 3.02 6.27 -15.94
N ALA A 47 3.61 7.15 -16.75
CA ALA A 47 4.02 6.83 -18.12
C ALA A 47 5.48 6.36 -18.24
N ARG A 48 6.32 6.60 -17.24
CA ARG A 48 7.77 6.34 -17.27
C ARG A 48 8.25 5.55 -16.06
N PRO A 49 9.42 4.91 -16.16
CA PRO A 49 10.09 4.30 -15.01
C PRO A 49 10.39 5.33 -13.92
N TRP A 50 10.17 4.96 -12.68
CA TRP A 50 10.41 5.81 -11.53
C TRP A 50 11.90 6.09 -11.35
N ARG A 51 12.26 7.36 -11.12
CA ARG A 51 13.65 7.83 -11.08
C ARG A 51 14.13 8.17 -9.68
N TYR A 52 13.24 8.30 -8.70
CA TYR A 52 13.57 8.66 -7.30
C TYR A 52 14.48 9.91 -7.24
N HIS A 53 14.03 11.01 -7.80
CA HIS A 53 14.82 12.23 -7.96
C HIS A 53 14.37 13.39 -7.07
N SER A 54 13.24 13.26 -6.40
CA SER A 54 12.67 14.33 -5.58
C SER A 54 13.00 14.13 -4.11
N GLU A 55 13.48 15.20 -3.45
CA GLU A 55 13.71 15.26 -2.01
C GLU A 55 12.46 15.66 -1.20
N ARG A 56 11.30 15.73 -1.84
CA ARG A 56 10.03 16.03 -1.17
C ARG A 56 9.67 14.94 -0.18
N GLY A 57 8.67 15.24 0.66
CA GLY A 57 8.15 14.28 1.61
C GLY A 57 7.72 12.96 0.97
N SER A 58 7.99 11.85 1.64
CA SER A 58 7.65 10.49 1.21
C SER A 58 6.92 9.73 2.29
N LEU A 59 5.95 8.91 1.90
CA LEU A 59 5.30 7.93 2.77
C LEU A 59 6.19 6.71 3.04
N MET A 60 7.26 6.53 2.29
CA MET A 60 8.21 5.41 2.38
C MET A 60 7.54 4.04 2.21
N TRP A 61 6.56 3.95 1.36
CA TRP A 61 5.79 2.72 1.14
C TRP A 61 6.39 1.80 0.10
N ASP A 62 7.23 2.33 -0.78
CA ASP A 62 7.82 1.54 -1.85
C ASP A 62 8.91 0.57 -1.34
N SER A 63 9.23 -0.40 -2.16
CA SER A 63 10.12 -1.52 -1.88
C SER A 63 11.52 -1.34 -2.47
N VAL A 64 12.03 -0.11 -2.54
CA VAL A 64 13.39 0.11 -3.04
C VAL A 64 14.38 -0.53 -2.08
N ASP A 65 15.31 -1.33 -2.61
CA ASP A 65 16.24 -2.16 -1.83
C ASP A 65 17.01 -1.37 -0.78
N ASP A 66 17.42 -0.14 -1.07
CA ASP A 66 18.12 0.74 -0.13
C ASP A 66 17.26 1.21 1.04
N ARG A 67 15.95 1.00 1.01
CA ARG A 67 15.04 1.43 2.07
C ARG A 67 14.83 0.42 3.18
N ASP A 68 15.26 -0.80 3.04
CA ASP A 68 15.34 -1.74 4.17
C ASP A 68 16.24 -1.18 5.29
N HIS A 69 17.23 -0.36 4.94
CA HIS A 69 18.01 0.41 5.91
C HIS A 69 17.21 1.49 6.64
N ALA A 70 16.23 2.09 6.00
CA ALA A 70 15.36 3.10 6.62
C ALA A 70 14.45 2.51 7.71
N LEU A 71 14.18 1.21 7.66
CA LEU A 71 13.45 0.51 8.73
C LEU A 71 14.30 0.33 9.99
N SER A 72 15.60 0.43 9.91
CA SER A 72 16.50 0.03 11.00
C SER A 72 17.29 1.16 11.64
N ALA A 73 17.55 2.31 11.03
CA ALA A 73 18.60 3.17 11.54
C ALA A 73 18.52 4.67 11.26
N ALA A 74 17.76 5.18 10.34
CA ALA A 74 17.93 6.56 9.96
C ALA A 74 16.85 7.47 10.55
N ASP A 75 17.30 8.52 11.21
CA ASP A 75 16.47 9.70 11.44
C ASP A 75 15.90 10.16 10.10
N PRO A 76 14.57 10.10 9.91
CA PRO A 76 13.93 10.57 8.68
C PRO A 76 14.18 12.05 8.40
N THR A 77 14.72 12.79 9.36
CA THR A 77 15.05 14.19 9.24
C THR A 77 16.51 14.46 8.86
N ASP A 78 17.40 13.46 8.94
CA ASP A 78 18.80 13.62 8.53
C ASP A 78 18.95 13.49 7.01
N LYS A 79 18.70 14.59 6.32
CA LYS A 79 18.84 14.71 4.87
C LYS A 79 20.30 14.62 4.39
N SER A 80 21.29 14.79 5.27
CA SER A 80 22.69 14.87 4.90
C SER A 80 23.34 13.51 4.61
N ARG A 81 22.85 12.47 5.22
CA ARG A 81 23.46 11.11 5.13
C ARG A 81 22.72 10.14 4.21
N ASN A 82 21.42 10.33 4.02
CA ASN A 82 20.64 9.48 3.14
C ASN A 82 19.39 10.25 2.67
N PRO A 83 19.50 11.05 1.63
CA PRO A 83 18.36 11.79 1.09
C PRO A 83 17.30 10.78 0.63
N LYS A 84 16.10 10.87 1.20
CA LYS A 84 14.99 10.02 0.81
C LYS A 84 14.36 10.56 -0.46
N LEU A 85 14.86 10.08 -1.57
CA LEU A 85 14.34 10.44 -2.86
C LEU A 85 13.01 9.71 -3.10
N THR A 86 12.07 10.39 -3.74
CA THR A 86 10.74 9.87 -4.02
C THR A 86 10.28 10.20 -5.44
N ASN A 87 9.14 9.64 -5.82
CA ASN A 87 8.39 9.96 -7.03
C ASN A 87 7.06 10.61 -6.61
N PRO A 88 6.95 11.94 -6.67
CA PRO A 88 5.82 12.66 -6.07
C PRO A 88 4.46 12.28 -6.64
N GLY A 89 4.38 12.00 -7.93
CA GLY A 89 3.14 11.57 -8.58
C GLY A 89 2.70 10.19 -8.08
N ALA A 90 3.62 9.24 -7.93
CA ALA A 90 3.32 7.91 -7.40
C ALA A 90 2.85 7.97 -5.94
N GLU A 91 3.49 8.80 -5.10
CA GLU A 91 3.07 9.03 -3.71
C GLU A 91 1.66 9.61 -3.62
N ALA A 92 1.35 10.63 -4.44
CA ALA A 92 0.03 11.22 -4.49
C ALA A 92 -1.04 10.21 -4.93
N LEU A 93 -0.77 9.41 -5.95
CA LEU A 93 -1.66 8.36 -6.41
C LEU A 93 -1.85 7.28 -5.35
N ALA A 94 -0.82 6.92 -4.59
CA ALA A 94 -0.93 5.98 -3.48
C ALA A 94 -1.86 6.50 -2.37
N ILE A 95 -1.75 7.78 -2.01
CA ILE A 95 -2.64 8.44 -1.03
C ILE A 95 -4.11 8.37 -1.50
N ILE A 96 -4.37 8.77 -2.74
CA ILE A 96 -5.71 8.73 -3.33
C ILE A 96 -6.21 7.27 -3.40
N GLY A 97 -5.32 6.36 -3.78
CA GLY A 97 -5.61 4.92 -3.88
C GLY A 97 -6.05 4.28 -2.57
N LEU A 98 -5.62 4.79 -1.41
CA LEU A 98 -6.07 4.28 -0.11
C LEU A 98 -7.59 4.29 0.06
N SER A 99 -8.29 5.22 -0.59
CA SER A 99 -9.75 5.26 -0.57
C SER A 99 -10.41 4.02 -1.17
N ARG A 100 -9.66 3.23 -1.93
CA ARG A 100 -10.11 1.98 -2.55
C ARG A 100 -9.89 0.74 -1.67
N TYR A 101 -9.23 0.91 -0.53
CA TYR A 101 -8.94 -0.16 0.43
C TYR A 101 -9.58 0.15 1.78
N PRO A 102 -10.92 0.08 1.88
CA PRO A 102 -11.64 0.37 3.11
C PRO A 102 -11.25 -0.60 4.22
N CYS A 103 -11.42 -0.12 5.44
CA CYS A 103 -11.24 -0.91 6.65
C CYS A 103 -12.58 -1.28 7.25
N PHE A 104 -12.69 -2.48 7.75
CA PHE A 104 -13.87 -3.03 8.41
C PHE A 104 -13.52 -3.44 9.83
N ALA A 105 -14.46 -3.23 10.76
CA ALA A 105 -14.36 -3.78 12.10
C ALA A 105 -14.46 -5.30 12.06
N ALA A 106 -13.63 -5.97 12.86
CA ALA A 106 -13.67 -7.42 13.05
C ALA A 106 -13.38 -7.76 14.52
N PRO A 107 -13.78 -8.94 15.02
CA PRO A 107 -13.58 -9.32 16.43
C PRO A 107 -12.12 -9.24 16.88
N GLN A 108 -11.17 -9.39 15.97
CA GLN A 108 -9.74 -9.35 16.27
C GLN A 108 -9.07 -8.01 15.94
N GLY A 109 -9.84 -6.97 15.60
CA GLY A 109 -9.34 -5.65 15.26
C GLY A 109 -9.87 -5.11 13.94
N THR A 110 -9.00 -4.55 13.12
CA THR A 110 -9.37 -3.94 11.83
C THR A 110 -8.93 -4.83 10.68
N LEU A 111 -9.86 -5.21 9.82
CA LEU A 111 -9.59 -5.82 8.52
C LEU A 111 -9.41 -4.72 7.48
N THR A 112 -8.35 -4.78 6.72
CA THR A 112 -8.10 -3.88 5.58
C THR A 112 -8.28 -4.67 4.29
N GLN A 113 -9.11 -4.17 3.39
CA GLN A 113 -9.32 -4.80 2.08
C GLN A 113 -8.00 -5.00 1.36
N GLY A 114 -7.85 -6.13 0.68
CA GLY A 114 -6.61 -6.49 0.00
C GLY A 114 -5.47 -6.92 0.92
N CYS A 115 -5.65 -6.86 2.24
CA CYS A 115 -4.65 -7.27 3.21
C CYS A 115 -5.06 -8.55 3.93
N SER A 116 -4.07 -9.37 4.28
CA SER A 116 -4.23 -10.59 5.08
C SER A 116 -3.01 -10.81 5.97
N GLY A 117 -3.08 -11.82 6.83
CA GLY A 117 -1.99 -12.17 7.75
C GLY A 117 -1.98 -11.33 9.02
N SER A 118 -0.90 -11.41 9.78
CA SER A 118 -0.74 -10.71 11.05
C SER A 118 -0.13 -9.32 10.86
N TRP A 119 -0.20 -8.48 11.91
CA TRP A 119 0.42 -7.15 11.91
C TRP A 119 1.91 -7.16 11.50
N LYS A 120 2.67 -8.15 11.93
CA LYS A 120 4.11 -8.25 11.63
C LYS A 120 4.41 -9.00 10.32
N ARG A 121 3.47 -9.80 9.82
CA ARG A 121 3.64 -10.64 8.63
C ARG A 121 2.41 -10.51 7.74
N GLY A 122 2.13 -9.28 7.35
CA GLY A 122 1.02 -8.97 6.48
C GLY A 122 1.35 -9.24 5.02
N LEU A 123 0.30 -9.47 4.25
CA LEU A 123 0.35 -9.55 2.79
C LEU A 123 -0.62 -8.53 2.24
N PHE A 124 -0.22 -7.85 1.19
CA PHE A 124 -1.07 -6.97 0.40
C PHE A 124 -1.21 -7.55 -0.99
N VAL A 125 -2.44 -7.70 -1.46
CA VAL A 125 -2.76 -8.36 -2.74
C VAL A 125 -3.63 -7.45 -3.57
N TRP A 126 -3.30 -7.33 -4.87
CA TRP A 126 -4.07 -6.51 -5.81
C TRP A 126 -4.12 -7.12 -7.19
N PRO A 127 -5.23 -6.92 -7.94
CA PRO A 127 -5.36 -7.36 -9.31
C PRO A 127 -4.76 -6.36 -10.29
N LEU A 128 -4.31 -6.86 -11.44
CA LEU A 128 -4.09 -6.09 -12.65
C LEU A 128 -5.07 -6.58 -13.72
N TRP A 129 -5.62 -5.65 -14.49
CA TRP A 129 -6.55 -5.95 -15.58
C TRP A 129 -6.08 -5.28 -16.87
N SER A 130 -6.48 -5.82 -18.02
CA SER A 130 -6.02 -5.38 -19.34
C SER A 130 -7.03 -4.49 -20.08
N ALA A 131 -8.28 -4.48 -19.63
CA ALA A 131 -9.34 -3.68 -20.26
C ALA A 131 -9.69 -2.46 -19.38
N PRO A 132 -10.14 -1.34 -19.97
CA PRO A 132 -10.64 -0.22 -19.17
C PRO A 132 -11.74 -0.64 -18.22
N ALA A 133 -11.70 -0.15 -16.98
CA ALA A 133 -12.68 -0.46 -15.96
C ALA A 133 -13.21 0.83 -15.33
N THR A 134 -14.50 0.84 -14.99
CA THR A 134 -15.09 1.96 -14.24
C THR A 134 -14.60 1.94 -12.78
N ALA A 135 -14.65 3.08 -12.11
CA ALA A 135 -14.30 3.17 -10.71
C ALA A 135 -15.09 2.20 -9.80
N ARG A 136 -16.36 1.92 -10.16
CA ARG A 136 -17.20 0.93 -9.44
C ARG A 136 -16.72 -0.49 -9.69
N ALA A 137 -16.41 -0.83 -10.95
CA ALA A 137 -15.88 -2.15 -11.28
C ALA A 137 -14.54 -2.40 -10.57
N VAL A 138 -13.65 -1.41 -10.52
CA VAL A 138 -12.39 -1.50 -9.78
C VAL A 138 -12.64 -1.81 -8.31
N GLY A 139 -13.57 -1.12 -7.64
CA GLY A 139 -13.93 -1.42 -6.25
C GLY A 139 -14.37 -2.86 -6.05
N SER A 140 -15.21 -3.39 -6.96
CA SER A 140 -15.64 -4.78 -6.93
C SER A 140 -14.50 -5.77 -7.16
N LEU A 141 -13.61 -5.49 -8.14
CA LEU A 141 -12.43 -6.32 -8.41
C LEU A 141 -11.51 -6.39 -7.19
N LEU A 142 -11.24 -5.26 -6.55
CA LEU A 142 -10.40 -5.20 -5.36
C LEU A 142 -11.01 -5.98 -4.18
N ALA A 143 -12.34 -5.95 -4.03
CA ALA A 143 -13.03 -6.66 -2.96
C ALA A 143 -12.98 -8.19 -3.12
N GLN A 144 -12.85 -8.68 -4.35
CA GLN A 144 -12.89 -10.11 -4.66
C GLN A 144 -11.51 -10.77 -4.69
N VAL A 145 -10.45 -9.98 -4.85
CA VAL A 145 -9.09 -10.50 -4.85
C VAL A 145 -8.62 -10.64 -3.41
N VAL A 146 -8.62 -11.87 -2.93
CA VAL A 146 -8.14 -12.26 -1.61
C VAL A 146 -6.84 -13.04 -1.78
N ALA A 147 -5.94 -12.95 -0.80
CA ALA A 147 -4.72 -13.77 -0.80
C ALA A 147 -5.05 -15.25 -1.02
N PRO A 148 -4.33 -15.95 -1.88
CA PRO A 148 -4.63 -17.33 -2.23
C PRO A 148 -4.36 -18.27 -1.04
N GLU A 149 -5.41 -18.64 -0.34
CA GLU A 149 -5.43 -19.78 0.57
C GLU A 149 -6.39 -20.81 -0.01
N GLY A 150 -5.84 -21.88 -0.59
CA GLY A 150 -6.60 -23.07 -1.05
C GLY A 150 -7.48 -22.88 -2.30
N SER A 151 -7.52 -23.90 -3.17
CA SER A 151 -8.30 -24.01 -4.43
C SER A 151 -7.96 -23.01 -5.55
N GLU A 152 -6.72 -23.00 -6.00
CA GLU A 152 -6.21 -22.14 -7.08
C GLU A 152 -6.99 -22.24 -8.42
N ARG A 153 -7.48 -23.42 -8.76
CA ARG A 153 -8.17 -23.66 -10.04
C ARG A 153 -9.49 -22.89 -10.19
N ARG A 154 -10.36 -22.93 -9.18
CA ARG A 154 -11.66 -22.23 -9.23
C ARG A 154 -11.51 -20.71 -9.24
N ARG A 155 -10.48 -20.20 -8.57
CA ARG A 155 -10.19 -18.76 -8.55
C ARG A 155 -9.63 -18.28 -9.88
N GLY A 156 -8.83 -19.09 -10.57
CA GLY A 156 -8.29 -18.76 -11.88
C GLY A 156 -9.38 -18.50 -12.92
N ASP A 157 -10.43 -19.32 -12.94
CA ASP A 157 -11.57 -19.13 -13.85
C ASP A 157 -12.35 -17.85 -13.52
N TRP A 158 -12.51 -17.53 -12.26
CA TRP A 158 -13.13 -16.29 -11.82
C TRP A 158 -12.33 -15.07 -12.24
N TYR A 159 -11.01 -15.07 -12.04
CA TYR A 159 -10.15 -13.97 -12.44
C TYR A 159 -10.23 -13.74 -13.96
N ARG A 160 -10.24 -14.81 -14.74
CA ARG A 160 -10.41 -14.71 -16.21
C ARG A 160 -11.75 -14.08 -16.59
N SER A 161 -12.84 -14.52 -15.97
CA SER A 161 -14.20 -14.00 -16.28
C SER A 161 -14.36 -12.52 -15.97
N TRP A 162 -13.56 -11.99 -15.03
CA TRP A 162 -13.57 -10.57 -14.66
C TRP A 162 -12.52 -9.73 -15.37
N GLY A 163 -11.83 -10.29 -16.34
CA GLY A 163 -10.81 -9.56 -17.10
C GLY A 163 -9.54 -9.27 -16.32
N ILE A 164 -9.32 -9.95 -15.20
CA ILE A 164 -8.07 -9.86 -14.46
C ILE A 164 -6.99 -10.59 -15.27
N SER A 165 -5.87 -9.93 -15.50
CA SER A 165 -4.73 -10.47 -16.22
C SER A 165 -3.66 -11.01 -15.28
N ARG A 166 -3.49 -10.41 -14.11
CA ARG A 166 -2.56 -10.84 -13.06
C ARG A 166 -3.10 -10.53 -11.68
N VAL A 167 -2.66 -11.30 -10.71
CA VAL A 167 -2.79 -10.96 -9.29
C VAL A 167 -1.39 -10.84 -8.73
N MET A 168 -1.14 -9.70 -8.12
CA MET A 168 0.13 -9.34 -7.51
C MET A 168 0.03 -9.43 -6.00
N GLN A 169 1.15 -9.72 -5.36
CA GLN A 169 1.27 -9.77 -3.91
C GLN A 169 2.57 -9.10 -3.45
N SER A 170 2.51 -8.35 -2.39
CA SER A 170 3.66 -7.83 -1.67
C SER A 170 3.55 -8.18 -0.19
N GLN A 171 4.69 -8.47 0.43
CA GLN A 171 4.77 -8.62 1.87
C GLN A 171 4.77 -7.25 2.53
N VAL A 172 3.94 -7.07 3.53
CA VAL A 172 4.02 -5.91 4.43
C VAL A 172 5.13 -6.18 5.44
N ARG A 173 6.23 -5.45 5.33
CA ARG A 173 7.37 -5.53 6.25
C ARG A 173 7.24 -4.48 7.33
N ARG A 174 7.61 -4.82 8.55
CA ARG A 174 7.60 -3.87 9.68
C ARG A 174 8.90 -3.99 10.47
N SER A 175 9.38 -2.87 11.00
CA SER A 175 10.54 -2.84 11.88
C SER A 175 10.31 -3.74 13.11
N SER A 176 11.40 -4.20 13.73
CA SER A 176 11.35 -5.02 14.94
C SER A 176 10.58 -4.35 16.08
N GLN A 177 10.63 -3.02 16.15
CA GLN A 177 9.88 -2.20 17.09
C GLN A 177 8.39 -2.02 16.71
N GLY A 178 7.97 -2.55 15.53
CA GLY A 178 6.58 -2.60 15.11
C GLY A 178 5.98 -1.30 14.59
N GLY A 179 6.77 -0.24 14.47
CA GLY A 179 6.28 1.07 14.08
C GLY A 179 6.33 1.32 12.57
N TYR A 180 7.52 1.38 12.02
CA TYR A 180 7.71 1.65 10.60
C TYR A 180 7.35 0.44 9.74
N GLY A 181 6.65 0.70 8.63
CA GLY A 181 6.32 -0.32 7.66
C GLY A 181 6.67 0.10 6.24
N THR A 182 6.87 -0.87 5.38
CA THR A 182 7.05 -0.72 3.93
C THR A 182 6.53 -1.96 3.22
N PHE A 183 6.35 -1.86 1.91
CA PHE A 183 6.11 -3.03 1.08
C PHE A 183 7.43 -3.71 0.71
N GLY A 184 7.43 -5.03 0.68
CA GLY A 184 8.48 -5.81 0.04
C GLY A 184 8.32 -5.81 -1.49
N PRO A 185 9.31 -6.33 -2.26
CA PRO A 185 9.18 -6.48 -3.70
C PRO A 185 7.91 -7.24 -4.08
N PRO A 186 7.15 -6.76 -5.07
CA PRO A 186 5.94 -7.43 -5.52
C PRO A 186 6.28 -8.71 -6.30
N ARG A 187 5.41 -9.71 -6.17
CA ARG A 187 5.47 -10.94 -6.96
C ARG A 187 4.14 -11.26 -7.61
N VAL A 188 4.18 -11.93 -8.74
CA VAL A 188 2.98 -12.48 -9.38
C VAL A 188 2.58 -13.74 -8.61
N VAL A 189 1.33 -13.82 -8.16
CA VAL A 189 0.78 -15.03 -7.51
C VAL A 189 -0.23 -15.73 -8.39
N TRP A 190 -0.75 -15.06 -9.40
CA TRP A 190 -1.56 -15.63 -10.46
C TRP A 190 -1.41 -14.81 -11.74
N GLN A 191 -1.40 -15.48 -12.88
CA GLN A 191 -1.36 -14.85 -14.20
C GLN A 191 -2.25 -15.64 -15.16
N ARG A 192 -2.95 -14.92 -16.02
CA ARG A 192 -3.69 -15.49 -17.15
C ARG A 192 -2.70 -16.07 -18.16
N GLU A 193 -2.87 -17.33 -18.48
CA GLU A 193 -2.19 -17.99 -19.59
C GLU A 193 -2.71 -17.48 -20.95
#